data_430a3fc3229163a1b406a0d4266b144a
#
_entry.id   430a3fc3229163a1b406a0d4266b144a
#
_cell.length_a   1.000
_cell.length_b   1.000
_cell.length_c   1.000
_cell.angle_alpha   90.00
_cell.angle_beta   90.00
_cell.angle_gamma   90.00
#
_symmetry.space_group_name_H-M   'P 1'
#
loop_
_entity.id
_entity.type
_entity.pdbx_description
1 polymer ?
#
loop_
_entity_poly.entity_id
_entity_poly.type
_entity_poly.pdbx_seq_one_letter_code
_entity_poly.pdbx_strand_id
1 'polypeptide(L)'
;LKTMLYTRPDLLDALMAKLTDQTLAYLRMQVAAGVDAVQLFDTWGGILHPADYERVVLPCVKRIMDGLADTGVPRIYFLKGSAPYLDLVTTLDVEALGMDWTMDMARSIPRMKDYAVQGNLDPLALFGTHEQIRERALTICEAGKSARGHVFNLGHGITPPTPIAAVETLVETVQGFRR
;
A
#
# COMPACT_ATOMS: atom_id res chain seq x y z
N LEU A 1 -9.74 13.81 13.99
CA LEU A 1 -10.35 13.40 12.73
C LEU A 1 -11.67 12.67 12.97
N LYS A 2 -11.70 11.50 13.66
CA LYS A 2 -12.94 10.72 13.89
C LYS A 2 -14.05 11.51 14.58
N THR A 3 -13.72 12.38 15.52
CA THR A 3 -14.70 13.29 16.15
C THR A 3 -15.33 14.22 15.13
N MET A 4 -14.51 14.81 14.21
CA MET A 4 -15.01 15.71 13.18
C MET A 4 -15.97 15.02 12.21
N LEU A 5 -15.76 13.72 11.94
CA LEU A 5 -16.64 12.92 11.09
C LEU A 5 -18.10 12.99 11.49
N TYR A 6 -18.35 13.07 12.80
CA TYR A 6 -19.70 13.06 13.39
C TYR A 6 -20.18 14.45 13.84
N THR A 7 -19.25 15.35 14.23
CA THR A 7 -19.63 16.65 14.81
C THR A 7 -19.47 17.82 13.87
N ARG A 8 -18.58 17.74 12.87
CA ARG A 8 -18.28 18.82 11.92
C ARG A 8 -17.89 18.23 10.56
N PRO A 9 -18.83 17.53 9.89
CA PRO A 9 -18.57 16.96 8.56
C PRO A 9 -18.21 18.04 7.52
N ASP A 10 -18.82 19.23 7.60
CA ASP A 10 -18.51 20.40 6.79
C ASP A 10 -17.02 20.77 6.83
N LEU A 11 -16.46 20.78 8.02
CA LEU A 11 -15.07 21.15 8.24
C LEU A 11 -14.12 20.01 7.81
N LEU A 12 -14.56 18.77 8.00
CA LEU A 12 -13.80 17.59 7.53
C LEU A 12 -13.72 17.59 6.00
N ASP A 13 -14.84 17.82 5.32
CA ASP A 13 -14.89 17.83 3.86
C ASP A 13 -14.00 18.95 3.28
N ALA A 14 -14.03 20.14 3.87
CA ALA A 14 -13.16 21.24 3.49
C ALA A 14 -11.66 20.91 3.69
N LEU A 15 -11.33 20.25 4.81
CA LEU A 15 -9.96 19.80 5.10
C LEU A 15 -9.51 18.74 4.10
N MET A 16 -10.35 17.72 3.84
CA MET A 16 -10.04 16.64 2.91
C MET A 16 -9.87 17.17 1.47
N ALA A 17 -10.70 18.11 1.03
CA ALA A 17 -10.54 18.75 -0.28
C ALA A 17 -9.17 19.44 -0.40
N LYS A 18 -8.80 20.26 0.60
CA LYS A 18 -7.51 20.96 0.62
C LYS A 18 -6.32 20.00 0.65
N LEU A 19 -6.37 18.95 1.45
CA LEU A 19 -5.31 17.93 1.50
C LEU A 19 -5.19 17.15 0.19
N THR A 20 -6.31 16.85 -0.46
CA THR A 20 -6.36 16.20 -1.77
C THR A 20 -5.66 17.05 -2.83
N ASP A 21 -5.98 18.34 -2.91
CA ASP A 21 -5.35 19.26 -3.87
C ASP A 21 -3.85 19.38 -3.64
N GLN A 22 -3.45 19.52 -2.37
CA GLN A 22 -2.04 19.62 -1.99
C GLN A 22 -1.27 18.33 -2.29
N THR A 23 -1.84 17.17 -1.99
CA THR A 23 -1.21 15.87 -2.25
C THR A 23 -1.04 15.63 -3.74
N LEU A 24 -2.07 15.93 -4.55
CA LEU A 24 -1.99 15.82 -6.00
C LEU A 24 -0.90 16.74 -6.57
N ALA A 25 -0.86 18.00 -6.15
CA ALA A 25 0.17 18.95 -6.59
C ALA A 25 1.57 18.46 -6.22
N TYR A 26 1.75 17.92 -5.01
CA TYR A 26 3.02 17.38 -4.54
C TYR A 26 3.47 16.15 -5.35
N LEU A 27 2.56 15.20 -5.63
CA LEU A 27 2.89 14.03 -6.45
C LEU A 27 3.20 14.42 -7.90
N ARG A 28 2.48 15.40 -8.49
CA ARG A 28 2.82 15.93 -9.82
C ARG A 28 4.21 16.59 -9.84
N MET A 29 4.59 17.27 -8.78
CA MET A 29 5.94 17.85 -8.65
C MET A 29 7.01 16.73 -8.62
N GLN A 30 6.77 15.61 -7.94
CA GLN A 30 7.68 14.47 -7.94
C GLN A 30 7.79 13.85 -9.34
N VAL A 31 6.67 13.68 -10.04
CA VAL A 31 6.68 13.20 -11.43
C VAL A 31 7.50 14.13 -12.32
N ALA A 32 7.30 15.44 -12.22
CA ALA A 32 8.08 16.43 -12.98
C ALA A 32 9.58 16.39 -12.65
N ALA A 33 9.94 15.94 -11.45
CA ALA A 33 11.33 15.72 -11.06
C ALA A 33 11.94 14.41 -11.58
N GLY A 34 11.15 13.55 -12.25
CA GLY A 34 11.62 12.35 -12.94
C GLY A 34 11.62 11.08 -12.10
N VAL A 35 10.66 10.90 -11.21
CA VAL A 35 10.49 9.63 -10.48
C VAL A 35 9.95 8.53 -11.40
N ASP A 36 10.33 7.28 -11.15
CA ASP A 36 9.90 6.11 -11.93
C ASP A 36 8.51 5.60 -11.54
N ALA A 37 8.05 5.87 -10.32
CA ALA A 37 6.74 5.52 -9.80
C ALA A 37 6.35 6.47 -8.66
N VAL A 38 5.06 6.59 -8.39
CA VAL A 38 4.54 7.31 -7.22
C VAL A 38 3.74 6.38 -6.33
N GLN A 39 3.83 6.58 -5.01
CA GLN A 39 3.06 5.82 -4.05
C GLN A 39 2.34 6.74 -3.07
N LEU A 40 1.03 6.56 -2.93
CA LEU A 40 0.24 7.20 -1.89
C LEU A 40 0.10 6.25 -0.69
N PHE A 41 0.63 6.67 0.45
CA PHE A 41 0.55 5.94 1.71
C PHE A 41 -0.64 6.42 2.54
N ASP A 42 -1.60 5.54 2.80
CA ASP A 42 -2.70 5.77 3.73
C ASP A 42 -2.52 4.89 4.97
N THR A 43 -1.71 5.36 5.91
CA THR A 43 -1.39 4.62 7.14
C THR A 43 -2.57 4.57 8.12
N TRP A 44 -3.49 5.52 8.04
CA TRP A 44 -4.53 5.71 9.04
C TRP A 44 -5.96 5.54 8.53
N GLY A 45 -6.17 5.41 7.22
CA GLY A 45 -7.51 5.19 6.65
C GLY A 45 -8.19 3.94 7.19
N GLY A 46 -7.42 2.89 7.43
CA GLY A 46 -7.91 1.61 7.98
C GLY A 46 -8.48 1.66 9.41
N ILE A 47 -8.43 2.81 10.11
CA ILE A 47 -9.10 2.98 11.41
C ILE A 47 -10.57 3.40 11.31
N LEU A 48 -11.03 3.75 10.11
CA LEU A 48 -12.43 4.14 9.88
C LEU A 48 -13.31 2.89 9.72
N HIS A 49 -14.61 3.06 9.91
CA HIS A 49 -15.55 2.05 9.44
C HIS A 49 -15.54 2.03 7.91
N PRO A 50 -15.67 0.87 7.22
CA PRO A 50 -15.63 0.81 5.76
C PRO A 50 -16.56 1.79 5.05
N ALA A 51 -17.80 1.98 5.52
CA ALA A 51 -18.73 2.95 4.96
C ALA A 51 -18.26 4.41 5.13
N ASP A 52 -17.57 4.73 6.21
CA ASP A 52 -17.00 6.08 6.43
C ASP A 52 -15.77 6.30 5.53
N TYR A 53 -14.95 5.27 5.35
CA TYR A 53 -13.85 5.31 4.40
C TYR A 53 -14.36 5.53 2.98
N GLU A 54 -15.37 4.76 2.56
CA GLU A 54 -16.01 4.89 1.24
C GLU A 54 -16.55 6.30 1.00
N ARG A 55 -17.17 6.89 2.01
CA ARG A 55 -17.79 8.22 1.90
C ARG A 55 -16.77 9.36 1.91
N VAL A 56 -15.73 9.28 2.74
CA VAL A 56 -14.85 10.43 3.02
C VAL A 56 -13.49 10.30 2.36
N VAL A 57 -12.87 9.12 2.39
CA VAL A 57 -11.47 8.95 1.97
C VAL A 57 -11.38 8.48 0.52
N LEU A 58 -12.15 7.48 0.15
CA LEU A 58 -12.07 6.87 -1.19
C LEU A 58 -12.26 7.88 -2.33
N PRO A 59 -13.19 8.87 -2.28
CA PRO A 59 -13.32 9.87 -3.34
C PRO A 59 -12.07 10.76 -3.46
N CYS A 60 -11.42 11.06 -2.33
CA CYS A 60 -10.18 11.84 -2.31
C CYS A 60 -9.02 11.06 -2.94
N VAL A 61 -8.89 9.78 -2.58
CA VAL A 61 -7.88 8.88 -3.18
C VAL A 61 -8.11 8.74 -4.68
N LYS A 62 -9.35 8.50 -5.11
CA LYS A 62 -9.69 8.43 -6.55
C LYS A 62 -9.27 9.70 -7.26
N ARG A 63 -9.66 10.88 -6.75
CA ARG A 63 -9.29 12.16 -7.35
C ARG A 63 -7.78 12.38 -7.48
N ILE A 64 -6.98 11.93 -6.47
CA ILE A 64 -5.52 11.99 -6.54
C ILE A 64 -4.99 11.07 -7.63
N MET A 65 -5.45 9.81 -7.67
CA MET A 65 -4.97 8.81 -8.63
C MET A 65 -5.38 9.15 -10.06
N ASP A 66 -6.64 9.54 -10.28
CA ASP A 66 -7.14 9.97 -11.58
C ASP A 66 -6.39 11.22 -12.08
N GLY A 67 -6.09 12.14 -11.15
CA GLY A 67 -5.33 13.35 -11.44
C GLY A 67 -3.85 13.10 -11.81
N LEU A 68 -3.36 11.86 -11.74
CA LEU A 68 -2.02 11.47 -12.16
C LEU A 68 -2.03 10.55 -13.40
N ALA A 69 -3.20 10.16 -13.91
CA ALA A 69 -3.34 9.20 -15.00
C ALA A 69 -2.66 9.66 -16.30
N ASP A 70 -2.64 10.95 -16.56
CA ASP A 70 -2.02 11.56 -17.75
C ASP A 70 -0.49 11.61 -17.72
N THR A 71 0.13 11.25 -16.58
CA THR A 71 1.59 11.34 -16.42
C THR A 71 2.34 10.14 -16.97
N GLY A 72 1.67 9.03 -17.19
CA GLY A 72 2.28 7.76 -17.61
C GLY A 72 3.16 7.08 -16.56
N VAL A 73 3.30 7.65 -15.36
CA VAL A 73 4.07 7.08 -14.25
C VAL A 73 3.19 6.10 -13.46
N PRO A 74 3.65 4.87 -13.17
CA PRO A 74 2.91 3.90 -12.37
C PRO A 74 2.50 4.47 -11.00
N ARG A 75 1.24 4.24 -10.65
CA ARG A 75 0.63 4.70 -9.39
C ARG A 75 0.40 3.52 -8.48
N ILE A 76 0.87 3.63 -7.24
CA ILE A 76 0.72 2.62 -6.21
C ILE A 76 -0.12 3.20 -5.08
N TYR A 77 -1.15 2.49 -4.65
CA TYR A 77 -1.91 2.84 -3.46
C TYR A 77 -1.68 1.83 -2.34
N PHE A 78 -1.33 2.31 -1.16
CA PHE A 78 -1.16 1.50 0.05
C PHE A 78 -2.11 1.97 1.15
N LEU A 79 -2.97 1.07 1.62
CA LEU A 79 -3.82 1.26 2.79
C LEU A 79 -3.44 0.26 3.88
N LYS A 80 -3.00 0.75 5.03
CA LYS A 80 -2.77 -0.12 6.20
C LYS A 80 -4.09 -0.60 6.78
N GLY A 81 -4.19 -1.90 7.07
CA GLY A 81 -5.44 -2.53 7.52
C GLY A 81 -6.44 -2.68 6.38
N SER A 82 -5.97 -2.90 5.15
CA SER A 82 -6.79 -2.90 3.94
C SER A 82 -7.75 -4.09 3.78
N ALA A 83 -7.59 -5.16 4.54
CA ALA A 83 -8.39 -6.37 4.38
C ALA A 83 -9.92 -6.13 4.36
N PRO A 84 -10.52 -5.32 5.27
CA PRO A 84 -11.96 -5.01 5.23
C PRO A 84 -12.37 -4.08 4.09
N TYR A 85 -11.43 -3.42 3.44
CA TYR A 85 -11.65 -2.41 2.39
C TYR A 85 -11.29 -2.93 1.00
N LEU A 86 -10.97 -4.21 0.85
CA LEU A 86 -10.41 -4.72 -0.39
C LEU A 86 -11.34 -4.45 -1.59
N ASP A 87 -12.67 -4.65 -1.42
CA ASP A 87 -13.64 -4.37 -2.49
C ASP A 87 -13.72 -2.87 -2.84
N LEU A 88 -13.39 -1.98 -1.91
CA LEU A 88 -13.35 -0.54 -2.14
C LEU A 88 -12.07 -0.13 -2.85
N VAL A 89 -10.91 -0.59 -2.38
CA VAL A 89 -9.62 -0.21 -2.98
C VAL A 89 -9.41 -0.82 -4.36
N THR A 90 -10.04 -1.96 -4.66
CA THR A 90 -10.05 -2.55 -6.02
C THR A 90 -10.96 -1.81 -7.01
N THR A 91 -11.59 -0.71 -6.61
CA THR A 91 -12.27 0.21 -7.54
C THR A 91 -11.37 1.37 -8.01
N LEU A 92 -10.14 1.44 -7.52
CA LEU A 92 -9.18 2.49 -7.92
C LEU A 92 -8.57 2.15 -9.27
N ASP A 93 -8.39 3.15 -10.11
CA ASP A 93 -7.60 3.05 -11.33
C ASP A 93 -6.13 3.33 -11.00
N VAL A 94 -5.39 2.25 -10.69
CA VAL A 94 -3.97 2.29 -10.34
C VAL A 94 -3.27 1.03 -10.87
N GLU A 95 -1.97 1.08 -11.03
CA GLU A 95 -1.19 -0.04 -11.56
C GLU A 95 -0.87 -1.10 -10.48
N ALA A 96 -0.75 -0.67 -9.21
CA ALA A 96 -0.45 -1.59 -8.12
C ALA A 96 -1.17 -1.23 -6.82
N LEU A 97 -1.48 -2.28 -6.04
CA LEU A 97 -2.01 -2.15 -4.68
C LEU A 97 -0.99 -2.70 -3.68
N GLY A 98 -0.65 -1.87 -2.69
CA GLY A 98 0.18 -2.27 -1.55
C GLY A 98 -0.66 -3.02 -0.51
N MET A 99 -0.10 -4.11 -0.02
CA MET A 99 -0.69 -4.97 0.99
C MET A 99 0.09 -4.86 2.30
N ASP A 100 -0.59 -4.71 3.42
CA ASP A 100 0.07 -4.87 4.71
C ASP A 100 0.11 -6.35 5.16
N TRP A 101 0.81 -6.61 6.25
CA TRP A 101 1.06 -7.97 6.77
C TRP A 101 -0.19 -8.67 7.33
N THR A 102 -1.31 -7.96 7.51
CA THR A 102 -2.57 -8.54 8.02
C THR A 102 -3.34 -9.29 6.94
N MET A 103 -2.94 -9.11 5.67
CA MET A 103 -3.56 -9.78 4.54
C MET A 103 -2.81 -11.08 4.19
N ASP A 104 -3.56 -12.14 3.95
CA ASP A 104 -3.03 -13.35 3.30
C ASP A 104 -2.90 -13.07 1.80
N MET A 105 -1.66 -13.03 1.29
CA MET A 105 -1.38 -12.69 -0.10
C MET A 105 -2.02 -13.70 -1.06
N ALA A 106 -1.86 -15.00 -0.82
CA ALA A 106 -2.39 -16.02 -1.71
C ALA A 106 -3.92 -15.97 -1.85
N ARG A 107 -4.61 -15.68 -0.74
CA ARG A 107 -6.08 -15.55 -0.72
C ARG A 107 -6.58 -14.23 -1.31
N SER A 108 -5.76 -13.18 -1.27
CA SER A 108 -6.16 -11.83 -1.69
C SER A 108 -5.93 -11.60 -3.18
N ILE A 109 -4.88 -12.18 -3.77
CA ILE A 109 -4.53 -11.99 -5.19
C ILE A 109 -5.70 -12.28 -6.15
N PRO A 110 -6.52 -13.34 -6.00
CA PRO A 110 -7.64 -13.57 -6.91
C PRO A 110 -8.66 -12.42 -6.99
N ARG A 111 -8.77 -11.61 -5.91
CA ARG A 111 -9.62 -10.41 -5.86
C ARG A 111 -8.91 -9.16 -6.41
N MET A 112 -7.61 -9.24 -6.66
CA MET A 112 -6.73 -8.17 -7.14
C MET A 112 -6.12 -8.50 -8.50
N LYS A 113 -6.74 -9.38 -9.30
CA LYS A 113 -6.21 -9.95 -10.54
C LYS A 113 -5.76 -8.91 -11.59
N ASP A 114 -6.39 -7.73 -11.57
CA ASP A 114 -6.12 -6.67 -12.53
C ASP A 114 -4.95 -5.75 -12.09
N TYR A 115 -4.42 -5.96 -10.89
CA TYR A 115 -3.37 -5.16 -10.27
C TYR A 115 -2.06 -5.94 -10.14
N ALA A 116 -0.93 -5.23 -10.20
CA ALA A 116 0.27 -5.70 -9.54
C ALA A 116 0.07 -5.57 -8.01
N VAL A 117 0.72 -6.44 -7.24
CA VAL A 117 0.67 -6.38 -5.77
C VAL A 117 2.05 -6.02 -5.21
N GLN A 118 2.07 -5.22 -4.16
CA GLN A 118 3.29 -4.88 -3.43
C GLN A 118 3.14 -5.28 -1.97
N GLY A 119 4.12 -6.00 -1.44
CA GLY A 119 4.11 -6.41 -0.03
C GLY A 119 4.57 -7.85 0.14
N ASN A 120 4.32 -8.49 1.30
CA ASN A 120 3.66 -7.95 2.49
C ASN A 120 4.21 -8.58 3.77
N LEU A 121 5.55 -8.79 3.85
CA LEU A 121 6.16 -9.39 5.02
C LEU A 121 5.92 -8.52 6.27
N ASP A 122 5.51 -9.16 7.38
CA ASP A 122 5.46 -8.49 8.67
C ASP A 122 6.85 -7.95 9.04
N PRO A 123 7.01 -6.64 9.27
CA PRO A 123 8.29 -6.06 9.67
C PRO A 123 8.89 -6.72 10.93
N LEU A 124 8.05 -7.19 11.85
CA LEU A 124 8.50 -7.85 13.06
C LEU A 124 9.03 -9.27 12.82
N ALA A 125 8.77 -9.87 11.66
CA ALA A 125 9.41 -11.13 11.27
C ALA A 125 10.94 -11.01 11.17
N LEU A 126 11.47 -9.79 10.99
CA LEU A 126 12.91 -9.51 10.96
C LEU A 126 13.61 -9.68 12.32
N PHE A 127 12.85 -9.88 13.40
CA PHE A 127 13.41 -10.29 14.71
C PHE A 127 13.50 -11.81 14.89
N GLY A 128 13.02 -12.57 13.91
CA GLY A 128 13.15 -14.03 13.89
C GLY A 128 14.56 -14.49 13.52
N THR A 129 14.74 -15.82 13.46
CA THR A 129 15.98 -16.40 12.94
C THR A 129 16.12 -16.17 11.43
N HIS A 130 17.34 -16.20 10.92
CA HIS A 130 17.59 -16.07 9.47
C HIS A 130 16.81 -17.14 8.66
N GLU A 131 16.63 -18.34 9.21
CA GLU A 131 15.84 -19.40 8.58
C GLU A 131 14.36 -19.02 8.48
N GLN A 132 13.77 -18.51 9.57
CA GLN A 132 12.38 -18.05 9.59
C GLN A 132 12.15 -16.87 8.63
N ILE A 133 13.12 -15.96 8.52
CA ILE A 133 13.06 -14.84 7.57
C ILE A 133 13.02 -15.37 6.14
N ARG A 134 13.92 -16.31 5.78
CA ARG A 134 13.97 -16.92 4.46
C ARG A 134 12.67 -17.65 4.12
N GLU A 135 12.19 -18.50 5.02
CA GLU A 135 10.95 -19.25 4.84
C GLU A 135 9.76 -18.33 4.55
N ARG A 136 9.57 -17.30 5.38
CA ARG A 136 8.47 -16.35 5.21
C ARG A 136 8.61 -15.54 3.93
N ALA A 137 9.81 -15.08 3.60
CA ALA A 137 10.06 -14.34 2.36
C ALA A 137 9.75 -15.20 1.13
N LEU A 138 10.22 -16.44 1.09
CA LEU A 138 9.95 -17.38 0.00
C LEU A 138 8.45 -17.69 -0.15
N THR A 139 7.75 -17.86 0.97
CA THR A 139 6.29 -18.08 0.96
C THR A 139 5.55 -16.93 0.27
N ILE A 140 5.94 -15.68 0.57
CA ILE A 140 5.36 -14.49 -0.04
C ILE A 140 5.75 -14.39 -1.52
N CYS A 141 7.01 -14.64 -1.85
CA CYS A 141 7.48 -14.65 -3.23
C CYS A 141 6.72 -15.69 -4.08
N GLU A 142 6.52 -16.89 -3.54
CA GLU A 142 5.78 -17.95 -4.22
C GLU A 142 4.31 -17.59 -4.44
N ALA A 143 3.64 -17.04 -3.42
CA ALA A 143 2.28 -16.54 -3.56
C ALA A 143 2.19 -15.44 -4.63
N GLY A 144 3.16 -14.53 -4.66
CA GLY A 144 3.24 -13.43 -5.61
C GLY A 144 3.35 -13.84 -7.08
N LYS A 145 3.77 -15.09 -7.38
CA LYS A 145 3.80 -15.60 -8.77
C LYS A 145 2.44 -15.59 -9.45
N SER A 146 1.36 -15.73 -8.70
CA SER A 146 -0.01 -15.75 -9.22
C SER A 146 -0.58 -14.37 -9.53
N ALA A 147 0.09 -13.30 -9.11
CA ALA A 147 -0.32 -11.94 -9.38
C ALA A 147 0.09 -11.48 -10.80
N ARG A 148 -0.58 -10.47 -11.34
CA ARG A 148 -0.18 -9.78 -12.58
C ARG A 148 1.27 -9.30 -12.54
N GLY A 149 1.71 -8.83 -11.37
CA GLY A 149 3.08 -8.46 -11.03
C GLY A 149 3.25 -8.43 -9.53
N HIS A 150 4.48 -8.66 -9.04
CA HIS A 150 4.76 -8.63 -7.62
C HIS A 150 6.02 -7.81 -7.33
N VAL A 151 5.86 -6.82 -6.47
CA VAL A 151 6.96 -6.07 -5.86
C VAL A 151 7.08 -6.54 -4.42
N PHE A 152 8.12 -7.31 -4.10
CA PHE A 152 8.33 -7.71 -2.71
C PHE A 152 8.61 -6.48 -1.85
N ASN A 153 7.88 -6.36 -0.75
CA ASN A 153 8.08 -5.30 0.25
C ASN A 153 7.67 -5.83 1.63
N LEU A 154 8.07 -5.10 2.66
CA LEU A 154 7.46 -5.27 3.98
C LEU A 154 6.03 -4.70 3.97
N GLY A 155 5.17 -5.23 4.83
CA GLY A 155 3.80 -4.70 5.00
C GLY A 155 3.75 -3.34 5.70
N HIS A 156 4.88 -2.85 6.21
CA HIS A 156 5.08 -1.50 6.77
C HIS A 156 6.59 -1.22 6.94
N GLY A 157 6.94 -0.02 7.42
CA GLY A 157 8.32 0.31 7.74
C GLY A 157 8.91 -0.54 8.87
N ILE A 158 10.23 -0.74 8.84
CA ILE A 158 10.98 -1.39 9.92
C ILE A 158 11.02 -0.52 11.17
N THR A 159 11.26 -1.15 12.33
CA THR A 159 11.44 -0.44 13.59
C THR A 159 12.94 -0.13 13.84
N PRO A 160 13.27 0.91 14.63
CA PRO A 160 14.67 1.27 14.86
C PRO A 160 15.58 0.13 15.34
N PRO A 161 15.14 -0.80 16.21
CA PRO A 161 16.00 -1.89 16.69
C PRO A 161 16.08 -3.08 15.71
N THR A 162 15.53 -2.99 14.48
CA THR A 162 15.61 -4.08 13.50
C THR A 162 17.06 -4.41 13.17
N PRO A 163 17.51 -5.70 13.30
CA PRO A 163 18.89 -6.06 13.03
C PRO A 163 19.23 -5.89 11.55
N ILE A 164 20.37 -5.26 11.24
CA ILE A 164 20.84 -5.06 9.86
C ILE A 164 21.01 -6.42 9.15
N ALA A 165 21.63 -7.40 9.80
CA ALA A 165 21.82 -8.75 9.25
C ALA A 165 20.51 -9.46 8.87
N ALA A 166 19.41 -9.15 9.55
CA ALA A 166 18.09 -9.66 9.20
C ALA A 166 17.58 -9.05 7.87
N VAL A 167 17.82 -7.76 7.68
CA VAL A 167 17.48 -7.06 6.42
C VAL A 167 18.34 -7.60 5.27
N GLU A 168 19.63 -7.79 5.48
CA GLU A 168 20.54 -8.38 4.50
C GLU A 168 20.06 -9.79 4.09
N THR A 169 19.73 -10.64 5.05
CA THR A 169 19.17 -11.98 4.80
C THR A 169 17.89 -11.92 3.97
N LEU A 170 17.01 -10.99 4.27
CA LEU A 170 15.77 -10.79 3.51
C LEU A 170 16.08 -10.41 2.05
N VAL A 171 16.94 -9.41 1.85
CA VAL A 171 17.30 -8.92 0.51
C VAL A 171 17.94 -10.01 -0.32
N GLU A 172 18.94 -10.73 0.23
CA GLU A 172 19.60 -11.85 -0.44
C GLU A 172 18.61 -12.94 -0.84
N THR A 173 17.66 -13.28 0.07
CA THR A 173 16.63 -14.29 -0.19
C THR A 173 15.74 -13.90 -1.36
N VAL A 174 15.24 -12.66 -1.35
CA VAL A 174 14.33 -12.17 -2.40
C VAL A 174 15.04 -12.04 -3.73
N GLN A 175 16.27 -11.52 -3.75
CA GLN A 175 17.07 -11.39 -4.98
C GLN A 175 17.48 -12.75 -5.56
N GLY A 176 17.66 -13.75 -4.71
CA GLY A 176 17.94 -15.13 -5.13
C GLY A 176 16.73 -15.90 -5.67
N PHE A 177 15.52 -15.39 -5.42
CA PHE A 177 14.30 -16.05 -5.85
C PHE A 177 14.10 -15.90 -7.36
N ARG A 178 13.86 -17.02 -8.05
CA ARG A 178 13.56 -17.07 -9.50
C ARG A 178 12.06 -17.29 -9.69
N ARG A 179 11.47 -16.43 -10.51
CA ARG A 179 10.05 -16.54 -10.89
C ARG A 179 9.81 -17.71 -11.87
#